data_1970de9f63c670b765d482ce311c7c7f
#
_entry.id   1970de9f63c670b765d482ce311c7c7f
#
_cell.length_a   1.000
_cell.length_b   1.000
_cell.length_c   1.000
_cell.angle_alpha   90.00
_cell.angle_beta   90.00
_cell.angle_gamma   90.00
#
_symmetry.space_group_name_H-M   'P 1'
#
loop_
_entity.id
_entity.type
_entity.pdbx_description
1 polymer ?
#
loop_
_entity_poly.entity_id
_entity_poly.type
_entity_poly.pdbx_seq_one_letter_code
_entity_poly.pdbx_strand_id
1 'polypeptide(L)'
;MSLLRKKNVDQMIAGAQRAGLKKALGAVDLTFLGIGAIIGTGIFVLTGTGAVQAGPALMVSFIVAAIACGLSALAYAEFASTIPVAGSIYTYSYAALGELVAWIIGWDLMLEYSLAASAVSVGWSGYAQSLLKGFGVVLPTVLTAAPNSVPGVTTYFDLPAFVVMMAITTLLSVGIRESTRVNNLMVFIKVAVVLLVIAVGVFHVTPANWTPFMPHGWSGVFGAAAVMFFAFIGFDAVSSAAEEVKNPKRDLPIGIIASLGVCAVLYVTVAAVATGIVPSSQYAGITHPISYALQVAGQNWVAGFIDLGAVLGMLTVILVMTYGQTRITYAMSRDGLLPAVLSRVHPRFQTPFLATWIIGLLCALIAALIPLNVLAELINIGTLAAFSMVSIAVIVLRRTRPDLPRAFRCPGVPVVPVLAVAACVFLMLNLSAVTWKAFGIWLVIGLVIYFVYSRRNAKIAQGGAQH
;
A
#
# COMPACT_ATOMS: atom_id res chain seq x y z
N MET A 1 27.53 7.00 -22.19
CA MET A 1 26.12 6.62 -22.34
C MET A 1 25.30 7.34 -21.27
N SER A 2 24.25 8.07 -21.67
CA SER A 2 23.45 8.90 -20.76
C SER A 2 22.69 8.03 -19.75
N LEU A 3 22.76 8.32 -18.44
CA LEU A 3 22.01 7.67 -17.37
C LEU A 3 20.52 8.08 -17.35
N LEU A 4 20.18 9.11 -18.12
CA LEU A 4 18.85 9.73 -18.17
C LEU A 4 18.14 9.47 -19.51
N ARG A 5 18.26 8.26 -20.06
CA ARG A 5 17.50 7.87 -21.25
C ARG A 5 16.02 7.83 -20.92
N LYS A 6 15.17 8.42 -21.76
CA LYS A 6 13.73 8.55 -21.55
C LYS A 6 12.96 7.70 -22.55
N LYS A 7 11.86 7.09 -22.10
CA LYS A 7 10.86 6.51 -23.01
C LYS A 7 10.07 7.64 -23.68
N ASN A 8 9.70 7.43 -24.94
CA ASN A 8 8.87 8.40 -25.65
C ASN A 8 7.41 8.32 -25.15
N VAL A 9 6.92 9.42 -24.58
CA VAL A 9 5.57 9.52 -24.02
C VAL A 9 4.49 9.22 -25.07
N ASP A 10 4.66 9.73 -26.29
CA ASP A 10 3.67 9.56 -27.35
C ASP A 10 3.57 8.10 -27.80
N GLN A 11 4.71 7.39 -27.86
CA GLN A 11 4.74 5.95 -28.14
C GLN A 11 4.11 5.12 -27.02
N MET A 12 4.29 5.52 -25.77
CA MET A 12 3.68 4.85 -24.60
C MET A 12 2.16 4.99 -24.64
N ILE A 13 1.65 6.20 -24.89
CA ILE A 13 0.21 6.45 -25.01
C ILE A 13 -0.38 5.69 -26.20
N ALA A 14 0.28 5.71 -27.35
CA ALA A 14 -0.14 4.96 -28.53
C ALA A 14 -0.13 3.44 -28.29
N GLY A 15 0.87 2.92 -27.55
CA GLY A 15 0.95 1.52 -27.14
C GLY A 15 -0.21 1.11 -26.22
N ALA A 16 -0.53 1.93 -25.22
CA ALA A 16 -1.66 1.70 -24.33
C ALA A 16 -3.01 1.70 -25.08
N GLN A 17 -3.18 2.58 -26.05
CA GLN A 17 -4.39 2.60 -26.89
C GLN A 17 -4.53 1.36 -27.76
N ARG A 18 -3.40 0.76 -28.21
CA ARG A 18 -3.39 -0.49 -28.99
C ARG A 18 -3.57 -1.75 -28.14
N ALA A 19 -3.35 -1.67 -26.84
CA ALA A 19 -3.48 -2.82 -25.93
C ALA A 19 -4.88 -3.44 -25.90
N GLY A 20 -5.90 -2.74 -26.39
CA GLY A 20 -7.23 -3.29 -26.66
C GLY A 20 -8.01 -3.71 -25.43
N LEU A 21 -7.62 -3.25 -24.22
CA LEU A 21 -8.33 -3.56 -22.99
C LEU A 21 -9.73 -2.94 -23.01
N LYS A 22 -10.72 -3.68 -22.50
CA LYS A 22 -12.10 -3.22 -22.44
C LYS A 22 -12.23 -2.05 -21.45
N LYS A 23 -12.59 -0.87 -21.95
CA LYS A 23 -12.87 0.31 -21.12
C LYS A 23 -14.19 0.16 -20.41
N ALA A 24 -14.17 -0.35 -19.18
CA ALA A 24 -15.35 -0.65 -18.39
C ALA A 24 -15.50 0.25 -17.14
N LEU A 25 -14.40 0.75 -16.57
CA LEU A 25 -14.35 1.41 -15.27
C LEU A 25 -14.73 2.90 -15.37
N GLY A 26 -15.63 3.35 -14.49
CA GLY A 26 -15.98 4.75 -14.27
C GLY A 26 -15.40 5.30 -12.96
N ALA A 27 -15.71 6.57 -12.66
CA ALA A 27 -15.20 7.25 -11.44
C ALA A 27 -15.59 6.53 -10.15
N VAL A 28 -16.82 5.98 -10.08
CA VAL A 28 -17.31 5.24 -8.92
C VAL A 28 -16.54 3.93 -8.75
N ASP A 29 -16.37 3.18 -9.84
CA ASP A 29 -15.60 1.91 -9.80
C ASP A 29 -14.16 2.15 -9.34
N LEU A 30 -13.54 3.23 -9.82
CA LEU A 30 -12.19 3.64 -9.42
C LEU A 30 -12.11 4.07 -7.96
N THR A 31 -13.13 4.79 -7.46
CA THR A 31 -13.22 5.13 -6.04
C THR A 31 -13.33 3.88 -5.18
N PHE A 32 -14.17 2.92 -5.57
CA PHE A 32 -14.27 1.63 -4.89
C PHE A 32 -12.96 0.83 -4.97
N LEU A 33 -12.29 0.83 -6.12
CA LEU A 33 -10.99 0.21 -6.27
C LEU A 33 -9.95 0.80 -5.30
N GLY A 34 -9.91 2.14 -5.21
CA GLY A 34 -9.03 2.84 -4.29
C GLY A 34 -9.36 2.54 -2.81
N ILE A 35 -10.64 2.61 -2.41
CA ILE A 35 -11.07 2.25 -1.06
C ILE A 35 -10.69 0.80 -0.74
N GLY A 36 -10.88 -0.11 -1.69
CA GLY A 36 -10.51 -1.52 -1.55
C GLY A 36 -9.03 -1.75 -1.34
N ALA A 37 -8.19 -0.98 -2.01
CA ALA A 37 -6.74 -1.04 -1.85
C ALA A 37 -6.27 -0.39 -0.54
N ILE A 38 -6.90 0.71 -0.10
CA ILE A 38 -6.54 1.47 1.09
C ILE A 38 -7.00 0.77 2.37
N ILE A 39 -8.28 0.30 2.45
CA ILE A 39 -8.80 -0.33 3.67
C ILE A 39 -8.23 -1.74 3.83
N GLY A 40 -7.28 -1.89 4.74
CA GLY A 40 -6.56 -3.13 5.05
C GLY A 40 -6.00 -3.12 6.47
N THR A 41 -4.84 -3.71 6.65
CA THR A 41 -4.14 -3.83 7.94
C THR A 41 -3.90 -2.47 8.62
N GLY A 42 -3.77 -1.39 7.85
CA GLY A 42 -3.57 -0.04 8.40
C GLY A 42 -4.63 0.36 9.42
N ILE A 43 -5.90 0.30 9.04
CA ILE A 43 -6.99 0.65 9.96
C ILE A 43 -7.30 -0.48 10.95
N PHE A 44 -7.29 -1.74 10.50
CA PHE A 44 -7.70 -2.85 11.35
C PHE A 44 -6.66 -3.21 12.41
N VAL A 45 -5.36 -3.06 12.16
CA VAL A 45 -4.28 -3.53 13.04
C VAL A 45 -3.42 -2.39 13.57
N LEU A 46 -2.90 -1.50 12.68
CA LEU A 46 -1.97 -0.46 13.11
C LEU A 46 -2.62 0.62 13.97
N THR A 47 -3.95 0.73 13.95
CA THR A 47 -4.70 1.59 14.89
C THR A 47 -4.34 1.29 16.35
N GLY A 48 -4.13 0.01 16.71
CA GLY A 48 -3.68 -0.37 18.06
C GLY A 48 -2.27 0.14 18.37
N THR A 49 -1.33 -0.06 17.45
CA THR A 49 0.05 0.45 17.60
C THR A 49 0.08 1.97 17.68
N GLY A 50 -0.68 2.64 16.82
CA GLY A 50 -0.80 4.10 16.84
C GLY A 50 -1.45 4.64 18.10
N ALA A 51 -2.44 3.94 18.66
CA ALA A 51 -3.08 4.29 19.92
C ALA A 51 -2.10 4.24 21.09
N VAL A 52 -1.24 3.24 21.16
CA VAL A 52 -0.18 3.16 22.18
C VAL A 52 0.81 4.31 22.03
N GLN A 53 1.16 4.69 20.81
CA GLN A 53 2.18 5.71 20.52
C GLN A 53 1.67 7.15 20.70
N ALA A 54 0.47 7.47 20.21
CA ALA A 54 -0.10 8.83 20.23
C ALA A 54 -1.16 9.04 21.30
N GLY A 55 -1.64 7.97 21.91
CA GLY A 55 -2.84 8.06 22.77
C GLY A 55 -4.09 8.40 21.96
N PRO A 56 -5.07 9.07 22.58
CA PRO A 56 -6.27 9.56 21.89
C PRO A 56 -5.97 10.49 20.71
N ALA A 57 -4.84 11.22 20.73
CA ALA A 57 -4.40 12.07 19.63
C ALA A 57 -4.03 11.29 18.35
N LEU A 58 -4.20 9.97 18.32
CA LEU A 58 -4.14 9.17 17.11
C LEU A 58 -5.03 9.74 15.98
N MET A 59 -6.16 10.34 16.33
CA MET A 59 -7.00 11.07 15.37
C MET A 59 -6.21 12.14 14.60
N VAL A 60 -5.39 12.91 15.32
CA VAL A 60 -4.54 13.96 14.74
C VAL A 60 -3.44 13.32 13.87
N SER A 61 -2.89 12.18 14.30
CA SER A 61 -1.89 11.43 13.52
C SER A 61 -2.45 10.99 12.16
N PHE A 62 -3.69 10.48 12.11
CA PHE A 62 -4.36 10.16 10.85
C PHE A 62 -4.60 11.40 9.98
N ILE A 63 -4.96 12.55 10.56
CA ILE A 63 -5.14 13.81 9.81
C ILE A 63 -3.81 14.25 9.20
N VAL A 64 -2.72 14.22 9.96
CA VAL A 64 -1.37 14.58 9.46
C VAL A 64 -0.95 13.65 8.31
N ALA A 65 -1.13 12.34 8.47
CA ALA A 65 -0.84 11.37 7.41
C ALA A 65 -1.73 11.58 6.17
N ALA A 66 -3.03 11.85 6.36
CA ALA A 66 -3.97 12.13 5.28
C ALA A 66 -3.61 13.40 4.50
N ILE A 67 -3.12 14.46 5.17
CA ILE A 67 -2.65 15.69 4.52
C ILE A 67 -1.43 15.37 3.64
N ALA A 68 -0.44 14.65 4.14
CA ALA A 68 0.74 14.27 3.36
C ALA A 68 0.36 13.43 2.12
N CYS A 69 -0.54 12.44 2.30
CA CYS A 69 -1.09 11.64 1.21
C CYS A 69 -1.89 12.51 0.23
N GLY A 70 -2.73 13.41 0.71
CA GLY A 70 -3.56 14.29 -0.13
C GLY A 70 -2.75 15.20 -1.03
N LEU A 71 -1.70 15.82 -0.49
CA LEU A 71 -0.78 16.64 -1.27
C LEU A 71 -0.09 15.80 -2.38
N SER A 72 0.35 14.59 -2.04
CA SER A 72 0.97 13.67 -2.99
C SER A 72 -0.04 13.15 -4.02
N ALA A 73 -1.27 12.86 -3.60
CA ALA A 73 -2.35 12.39 -4.46
C ALA A 73 -2.75 13.39 -5.54
N LEU A 74 -2.67 14.72 -5.25
CA LEU A 74 -2.90 15.76 -6.25
C LEU A 74 -1.84 15.73 -7.36
N ALA A 75 -0.57 15.53 -7.01
CA ALA A 75 0.50 15.39 -7.99
C ALA A 75 0.31 14.08 -8.79
N TYR A 76 -0.06 13.01 -8.11
CA TYR A 76 -0.33 11.71 -8.72
C TYR A 76 -1.49 11.74 -9.72
N ALA A 77 -2.58 12.43 -9.35
CA ALA A 77 -3.76 12.61 -10.19
C ALA A 77 -3.44 13.37 -11.49
N GLU A 78 -2.55 14.38 -11.44
CA GLU A 78 -2.07 15.04 -12.65
C GLU A 78 -1.30 14.08 -13.54
N PHE A 79 -0.39 13.30 -12.98
CA PHE A 79 0.38 12.31 -13.74
C PHE A 79 -0.53 11.27 -14.40
N ALA A 80 -1.39 10.63 -13.63
CA ALA A 80 -2.29 9.57 -14.09
C ALA A 80 -3.23 10.06 -15.21
N SER A 81 -3.72 11.30 -15.12
CA SER A 81 -4.61 11.89 -16.13
C SER A 81 -3.87 12.38 -17.38
N THR A 82 -2.58 12.71 -17.27
CA THR A 82 -1.74 13.21 -18.38
C THR A 82 -1.18 12.06 -19.20
N ILE A 83 -0.73 10.99 -18.54
CA ILE A 83 -0.15 9.79 -19.15
C ILE A 83 -0.95 8.57 -18.67
N PRO A 84 -2.15 8.33 -19.22
CA PRO A 84 -3.02 7.23 -18.75
C PRO A 84 -2.55 5.87 -19.29
N VAL A 85 -1.42 5.40 -18.77
CA VAL A 85 -0.78 4.13 -19.15
C VAL A 85 -0.68 3.27 -17.88
N ALA A 86 -1.01 1.99 -17.98
CA ALA A 86 -0.77 1.05 -16.90
C ALA A 86 0.74 0.89 -16.63
N GLY A 87 1.11 0.78 -15.37
CA GLY A 87 2.52 0.60 -15.00
C GLY A 87 2.99 1.54 -13.89
N SER A 88 2.05 2.31 -13.31
CA SER A 88 2.30 3.12 -12.12
C SER A 88 3.46 4.11 -12.24
N ILE A 89 3.99 4.53 -11.11
CA ILE A 89 5.10 5.50 -10.97
C ILE A 89 6.35 5.10 -11.78
N TYR A 90 6.66 3.80 -11.87
CA TYR A 90 7.80 3.31 -12.64
C TYR A 90 7.77 3.79 -14.10
N THR A 91 6.64 3.60 -14.77
CA THR A 91 6.45 3.96 -16.16
C THR A 91 6.49 5.48 -16.36
N TYR A 92 5.86 6.23 -15.47
CA TYR A 92 5.85 7.70 -15.49
C TYR A 92 7.25 8.28 -15.29
N SER A 93 8.00 7.73 -14.35
CA SER A 93 9.36 8.16 -14.06
C SER A 93 10.33 7.87 -15.19
N TYR A 94 10.14 6.77 -15.91
CA TYR A 94 10.93 6.46 -17.10
C TYR A 94 10.73 7.50 -18.21
N ALA A 95 9.50 7.99 -18.36
CA ALA A 95 9.17 9.03 -19.33
C ALA A 95 9.66 10.43 -18.91
N ALA A 96 9.52 10.78 -17.64
CA ALA A 96 9.79 12.13 -17.14
C ALA A 96 11.25 12.33 -16.71
N LEU A 97 11.80 11.41 -15.93
CA LEU A 97 13.09 11.55 -15.22
C LEU A 97 14.22 10.69 -15.80
N GLY A 98 13.89 9.64 -16.53
CA GLY A 98 14.85 8.77 -17.23
C GLY A 98 15.13 7.44 -16.51
N GLU A 99 16.01 6.62 -17.13
CA GLU A 99 16.21 5.20 -16.81
C GLU A 99 16.66 4.94 -15.37
N LEU A 100 17.67 5.67 -14.88
CA LEU A 100 18.18 5.47 -13.52
C LEU A 100 17.11 5.76 -12.45
N VAL A 101 16.38 6.86 -12.63
CA VAL A 101 15.31 7.22 -11.66
C VAL A 101 14.17 6.22 -11.74
N ALA A 102 13.79 5.78 -12.93
CA ALA A 102 12.80 4.73 -13.11
C ALA A 102 13.25 3.41 -12.46
N TRP A 103 14.53 3.05 -12.58
CA TRP A 103 15.09 1.89 -11.90
C TRP A 103 14.95 2.00 -10.37
N ILE A 104 15.38 3.14 -9.80
CA ILE A 104 15.29 3.37 -8.34
C ILE A 104 13.84 3.23 -7.88
N ILE A 105 12.90 3.86 -8.58
CA ILE A 105 11.48 3.78 -8.25
C ILE A 105 10.93 2.36 -8.45
N GLY A 106 11.28 1.68 -9.53
CA GLY A 106 10.86 0.30 -9.76
C GLY A 106 11.40 -0.66 -8.69
N TRP A 107 12.65 -0.46 -8.26
CA TRP A 107 13.30 -1.20 -7.18
C TRP A 107 12.62 -0.95 -5.84
N ASP A 108 12.22 0.30 -5.58
CA ASP A 108 11.50 0.71 -4.40
C ASP A 108 10.05 0.16 -4.37
N LEU A 109 9.35 0.22 -5.49
CA LEU A 109 8.04 -0.42 -5.64
C LEU A 109 8.08 -1.93 -5.41
N MET A 110 9.16 -2.61 -5.80
CA MET A 110 9.34 -4.04 -5.50
C MET A 110 9.40 -4.28 -3.98
N LEU A 111 10.08 -3.42 -3.24
CA LEU A 111 10.09 -3.46 -1.77
C LEU A 111 8.69 -3.20 -1.22
N GLU A 112 8.07 -2.09 -1.63
CA GLU A 112 6.77 -1.64 -1.17
C GLU A 112 5.70 -2.73 -1.32
N TYR A 113 5.49 -3.25 -2.52
CA TYR A 113 4.45 -4.26 -2.78
C TYR A 113 4.72 -5.60 -2.08
N SER A 114 5.99 -6.04 -2.03
CA SER A 114 6.36 -7.26 -1.32
C SER A 114 6.10 -7.16 0.17
N LEU A 115 6.57 -6.07 0.77
CA LEU A 115 6.38 -5.85 2.20
C LEU A 115 4.91 -5.57 2.54
N ALA A 116 4.16 -4.87 1.66
CA ALA A 116 2.73 -4.63 1.85
C ALA A 116 1.94 -5.95 1.87
N ALA A 117 2.18 -6.86 0.91
CA ALA A 117 1.56 -8.17 0.91
C ALA A 117 1.90 -8.96 2.20
N SER A 118 3.15 -8.89 2.65
CA SER A 118 3.61 -9.54 3.89
C SER A 118 2.95 -8.92 5.12
N ALA A 119 2.93 -7.59 5.23
CA ALA A 119 2.33 -6.88 6.36
C ALA A 119 0.82 -7.14 6.48
N VAL A 120 0.11 -7.18 5.34
CA VAL A 120 -1.33 -7.50 5.34
C VAL A 120 -1.56 -8.96 5.73
N SER A 121 -0.66 -9.89 5.36
CA SER A 121 -0.73 -11.30 5.78
C SER A 121 -0.56 -11.46 7.30
N VAL A 122 0.34 -10.68 7.92
CA VAL A 122 0.49 -10.64 9.39
C VAL A 122 -0.77 -10.10 10.06
N GLY A 123 -1.33 -9.01 9.53
CA GLY A 123 -2.59 -8.46 10.02
C GLY A 123 -3.74 -9.45 9.88
N TRP A 124 -3.85 -10.12 8.75
CA TRP A 124 -4.81 -11.19 8.51
C TRP A 124 -4.68 -12.31 9.53
N SER A 125 -3.46 -12.73 9.84
CA SER A 125 -3.18 -13.76 10.85
C SER A 125 -3.79 -13.42 12.20
N GLY A 126 -3.62 -12.18 12.69
CA GLY A 126 -4.17 -11.76 13.99
C GLY A 126 -5.70 -11.88 14.05
N TYR A 127 -6.40 -11.44 13.00
CA TYR A 127 -7.85 -11.54 12.92
C TYR A 127 -8.34 -12.97 12.69
N ALA A 128 -7.64 -13.75 11.88
CA ALA A 128 -7.95 -15.17 11.70
C ALA A 128 -7.81 -15.97 13.00
N GLN A 129 -6.77 -15.68 13.79
CA GLN A 129 -6.58 -16.29 15.11
C GLN A 129 -7.69 -15.89 16.10
N SER A 130 -8.11 -14.61 16.10
CA SER A 130 -9.24 -14.14 16.92
C SER A 130 -10.53 -14.87 16.55
N LEU A 131 -10.80 -15.00 15.25
CA LEU A 131 -11.97 -15.72 14.75
C LEU A 131 -11.93 -17.21 15.13
N LEU A 132 -10.80 -17.89 14.94
CA LEU A 132 -10.62 -19.30 15.31
C LEU A 132 -10.82 -19.53 16.81
N LYS A 133 -10.30 -18.62 17.65
CA LYS A 133 -10.49 -18.66 19.10
C LYS A 133 -11.96 -18.56 19.47
N GLY A 134 -12.76 -17.76 18.74
CA GLY A 134 -14.21 -17.69 18.91
C GLY A 134 -14.92 -19.03 18.67
N PHE A 135 -14.35 -19.90 17.84
CA PHE A 135 -14.81 -21.29 17.60
C PHE A 135 -14.14 -22.33 18.51
N GLY A 136 -13.35 -21.91 19.50
CA GLY A 136 -12.65 -22.81 20.43
C GLY A 136 -11.34 -23.41 19.88
N VAL A 137 -10.88 -22.95 18.71
CA VAL A 137 -9.60 -23.40 18.11
C VAL A 137 -8.48 -22.46 18.52
N VAL A 138 -7.52 -22.95 19.28
CA VAL A 138 -6.34 -22.21 19.75
C VAL A 138 -5.08 -22.80 19.12
N LEU A 139 -4.31 -21.97 18.43
CA LEU A 139 -3.03 -22.38 17.84
C LEU A 139 -1.93 -22.38 18.92
N PRO A 140 -0.88 -23.24 18.75
CA PRO A 140 0.29 -23.17 19.61
C PRO A 140 0.94 -21.78 19.56
N THR A 141 1.19 -21.16 20.69
CA THR A 141 1.69 -19.79 20.82
C THR A 141 2.99 -19.56 20.02
N VAL A 142 3.85 -20.56 19.93
CA VAL A 142 5.11 -20.49 19.17
C VAL A 142 4.93 -20.27 17.67
N LEU A 143 3.72 -20.54 17.13
CA LEU A 143 3.37 -20.44 15.71
C LEU A 143 2.37 -19.31 15.40
N THR A 144 2.14 -18.40 16.34
CA THR A 144 1.09 -17.38 16.23
C THR A 144 1.58 -16.01 15.79
N ALA A 145 2.88 -15.76 15.83
CA ALA A 145 3.48 -14.48 15.47
C ALA A 145 4.97 -14.60 15.14
N ALA A 146 5.52 -13.58 14.51
CA ALA A 146 6.95 -13.45 14.25
C ALA A 146 7.77 -13.44 15.57
N PRO A 147 9.08 -13.77 15.53
CA PRO A 147 9.93 -13.77 16.72
C PRO A 147 9.90 -12.43 17.45
N ASN A 148 9.78 -12.47 18.78
CA ASN A 148 9.81 -11.29 19.66
C ASN A 148 8.75 -10.21 19.35
N SER A 149 7.65 -10.56 18.68
CA SER A 149 6.60 -9.60 18.34
C SER A 149 5.54 -9.42 19.42
N VAL A 150 5.42 -10.35 20.34
CA VAL A 150 4.42 -10.31 21.44
C VAL A 150 5.14 -10.22 22.78
N PRO A 151 4.94 -9.15 23.57
CA PRO A 151 5.58 -9.00 24.87
C PRO A 151 5.24 -10.15 25.82
N GLY A 152 6.26 -10.75 26.45
CA GLY A 152 6.08 -11.82 27.44
C GLY A 152 5.69 -13.19 26.88
N VAL A 153 5.61 -13.35 25.57
CA VAL A 153 5.28 -14.60 24.90
C VAL A 153 6.38 -15.00 23.92
N THR A 154 6.85 -16.25 24.01
CA THR A 154 7.85 -16.77 23.06
C THR A 154 7.15 -17.18 21.77
N THR A 155 7.44 -16.48 20.69
CA THR A 155 6.96 -16.77 19.34
C THR A 155 8.16 -16.96 18.41
N TYR A 156 8.03 -17.82 17.38
CA TYR A 156 9.11 -18.09 16.42
C TYR A 156 8.69 -17.91 14.98
N PHE A 157 7.40 -18.12 14.67
CA PHE A 157 6.94 -18.17 13.29
C PHE A 157 5.44 -17.88 13.21
N ASP A 158 5.03 -16.97 12.34
CA ASP A 158 3.62 -16.71 12.07
C ASP A 158 3.12 -17.68 10.98
N LEU A 159 2.68 -18.87 11.42
CA LEU A 159 2.20 -19.89 10.50
C LEU A 159 0.94 -19.49 9.71
N PRO A 160 -0.10 -18.87 10.31
CA PRO A 160 -1.25 -18.41 9.54
C PRO A 160 -0.89 -17.40 8.45
N ALA A 161 0.00 -16.44 8.74
CA ALA A 161 0.47 -15.45 7.76
C ALA A 161 1.22 -16.13 6.60
N PHE A 162 2.08 -17.11 6.91
CA PHE A 162 2.75 -17.92 5.89
C PHE A 162 1.76 -18.67 4.99
N VAL A 163 0.81 -19.37 5.61
CA VAL A 163 -0.16 -20.23 4.88
C VAL A 163 -1.06 -19.39 3.98
N VAL A 164 -1.59 -18.25 4.44
CA VAL A 164 -2.44 -17.39 3.60
C VAL A 164 -1.67 -16.83 2.42
N MET A 165 -0.42 -16.41 2.64
CA MET A 165 0.43 -15.89 1.56
C MET A 165 0.74 -16.96 0.51
N MET A 166 1.02 -18.20 0.93
CA MET A 166 1.23 -19.32 0.02
C MET A 166 -0.04 -19.73 -0.72
N ALA A 167 -1.22 -19.66 -0.07
CA ALA A 167 -2.50 -19.91 -0.72
C ALA A 167 -2.76 -18.88 -1.84
N ILE A 168 -2.58 -17.59 -1.57
CA ILE A 168 -2.71 -16.51 -2.56
C ILE A 168 -1.69 -16.67 -3.69
N THR A 169 -0.45 -17.02 -3.37
CA THR A 169 0.59 -17.30 -4.37
C THR A 169 0.18 -18.41 -5.32
N THR A 170 -0.38 -19.50 -4.78
CA THR A 170 -0.90 -20.61 -5.56
C THR A 170 -2.02 -20.17 -6.50
N LEU A 171 -3.01 -19.42 -5.98
CA LEU A 171 -4.12 -18.88 -6.77
C LEU A 171 -3.62 -18.01 -7.94
N LEU A 172 -2.68 -17.10 -7.67
CA LEU A 172 -2.11 -16.21 -8.68
C LEU A 172 -1.27 -16.98 -9.71
N SER A 173 -0.55 -18.03 -9.29
CA SER A 173 0.29 -18.82 -10.17
C SER A 173 -0.51 -19.60 -11.23
N VAL A 174 -1.71 -20.08 -10.88
CA VAL A 174 -2.65 -20.73 -11.82
C VAL A 174 -3.50 -19.74 -12.61
N GLY A 175 -3.34 -18.43 -12.41
CA GLY A 175 -4.01 -17.40 -13.19
C GLY A 175 -5.43 -17.05 -12.75
N ILE A 176 -5.80 -17.42 -11.53
CA ILE A 176 -7.09 -17.00 -10.96
C ILE A 176 -7.02 -15.50 -10.68
N ARG A 177 -7.95 -14.77 -11.27
CA ARG A 177 -8.09 -13.32 -11.10
C ARG A 177 -9.42 -13.01 -10.44
N GLU A 178 -9.38 -12.02 -9.55
CA GLU A 178 -10.60 -11.49 -8.97
C GLU A 178 -11.42 -10.75 -10.03
N SER A 179 -12.72 -11.01 -10.08
CA SER A 179 -13.60 -10.24 -10.96
C SER A 179 -13.93 -8.89 -10.31
N THR A 180 -14.20 -7.85 -11.11
CA THR A 180 -14.61 -6.53 -10.62
C THR A 180 -15.83 -6.63 -9.68
N ARG A 181 -16.73 -7.56 -9.91
CA ARG A 181 -17.91 -7.79 -9.05
C ARG A 181 -17.51 -8.31 -7.67
N VAL A 182 -16.59 -9.26 -7.60
CA VAL A 182 -16.07 -9.81 -6.33
C VAL A 182 -15.32 -8.73 -5.58
N ASN A 183 -14.44 -7.97 -6.25
CA ASN A 183 -13.75 -6.84 -5.65
C ASN A 183 -14.74 -5.82 -5.05
N ASN A 184 -15.75 -5.38 -5.82
CA ASN A 184 -16.73 -4.41 -5.35
C ASN A 184 -17.55 -4.95 -4.15
N LEU A 185 -17.88 -6.24 -4.13
CA LEU A 185 -18.55 -6.88 -3.00
C LEU A 185 -17.64 -6.86 -1.75
N MET A 186 -16.36 -7.21 -1.91
CA MET A 186 -15.39 -7.20 -0.80
C MET A 186 -15.19 -5.78 -0.25
N VAL A 187 -15.12 -4.78 -1.13
CA VAL A 187 -15.03 -3.37 -0.71
C VAL A 187 -16.29 -2.94 0.05
N PHE A 188 -17.46 -3.34 -0.43
CA PHE A 188 -18.71 -3.07 0.29
C PHE A 188 -18.70 -3.70 1.70
N ILE A 189 -18.26 -4.95 1.82
CA ILE A 189 -18.12 -5.63 3.13
C ILE A 189 -17.15 -4.87 4.03
N LYS A 190 -15.98 -4.45 3.54
CA LYS A 190 -14.99 -3.68 4.32
C LYS A 190 -15.59 -2.37 4.85
N VAL A 191 -16.24 -1.61 3.99
CA VAL A 191 -16.87 -0.34 4.38
C VAL A 191 -18.00 -0.58 5.36
N ALA A 192 -18.83 -1.60 5.13
CA ALA A 192 -19.92 -1.96 6.05
C ALA A 192 -19.38 -2.35 7.44
N VAL A 193 -18.29 -3.11 7.50
CA VAL A 193 -17.63 -3.48 8.76
C VAL A 193 -17.09 -2.26 9.48
N VAL A 194 -16.43 -1.34 8.79
CA VAL A 194 -15.92 -0.09 9.38
C VAL A 194 -17.06 0.78 9.90
N LEU A 195 -18.14 0.90 9.13
CA LEU A 195 -19.35 1.63 9.55
C LEU A 195 -20.03 0.97 10.75
N LEU A 196 -20.04 -0.37 10.80
CA LEU A 196 -20.57 -1.13 11.95
C LEU A 196 -19.76 -0.85 13.22
N VAL A 197 -18.43 -0.81 13.13
CA VAL A 197 -17.54 -0.40 14.24
C VAL A 197 -17.93 0.96 14.77
N ILE A 198 -18.10 1.93 13.86
CA ILE A 198 -18.47 3.31 14.24
C ILE A 198 -19.86 3.34 14.86
N ALA A 199 -20.86 2.72 14.19
CA ALA A 199 -22.26 2.77 14.60
C ALA A 199 -22.52 2.12 15.96
N VAL A 200 -21.85 0.99 16.25
CA VAL A 200 -21.98 0.33 17.54
C VAL A 200 -21.04 0.95 18.57
N GLY A 201 -19.81 1.23 18.16
CA GLY A 201 -18.77 1.69 19.08
C GLY A 201 -19.05 3.06 19.70
N VAL A 202 -19.69 3.97 18.96
CA VAL A 202 -19.98 5.34 19.45
C VAL A 202 -20.80 5.35 20.74
N PHE A 203 -21.67 4.38 20.93
CA PHE A 203 -22.50 4.25 22.13
C PHE A 203 -21.73 3.74 23.36
N HIS A 204 -20.50 3.25 23.17
CA HIS A 204 -19.65 2.70 24.22
C HIS A 204 -18.42 3.58 24.50
N VAL A 205 -18.38 4.77 23.88
CA VAL A 205 -17.32 5.74 24.11
C VAL A 205 -17.43 6.32 25.52
N THR A 206 -16.33 6.26 26.27
CA THR A 206 -16.16 6.88 27.57
C THR A 206 -15.20 8.07 27.42
N PRO A 207 -15.68 9.34 27.46
CA PRO A 207 -14.85 10.52 27.22
C PRO A 207 -13.62 10.62 28.13
N ALA A 208 -13.67 10.03 29.34
CA ALA A 208 -12.53 9.97 30.25
C ALA A 208 -11.31 9.26 29.64
N ASN A 209 -11.51 8.31 28.71
CA ASN A 209 -10.44 7.60 28.03
C ASN A 209 -9.62 8.53 27.09
N TRP A 210 -10.16 9.70 26.75
CA TRP A 210 -9.44 10.71 25.95
C TRP A 210 -8.60 11.67 26.80
N THR A 211 -8.48 11.42 28.11
CA THR A 211 -7.69 12.26 29.01
C THR A 211 -6.56 11.44 29.64
N PRO A 212 -5.28 11.85 29.49
CA PRO A 212 -4.79 12.98 28.72
C PRO A 212 -4.86 12.75 27.20
N PHE A 213 -5.22 13.78 26.42
CA PHE A 213 -5.40 13.67 24.97
C PHE A 213 -4.09 13.33 24.22
N MET A 214 -2.98 13.91 24.65
CA MET A 214 -1.65 13.75 24.07
C MET A 214 -0.64 13.27 25.13
N PRO A 215 -0.71 12.00 25.59
CA PRO A 215 0.13 11.51 26.69
C PRO A 215 1.62 11.56 26.36
N HIS A 216 1.98 11.45 25.08
CA HIS A 216 3.37 11.49 24.60
C HIS A 216 3.70 12.77 23.81
N GLY A 217 2.85 13.81 23.91
CA GLY A 217 3.03 15.07 23.23
C GLY A 217 3.06 14.97 21.69
N TRP A 218 3.58 15.99 21.04
CA TRP A 218 3.69 16.05 19.57
C TRP A 218 4.63 14.97 19.00
N SER A 219 5.65 14.55 19.74
CA SER A 219 6.54 13.47 19.30
C SER A 219 5.77 12.17 19.10
N GLY A 220 4.87 11.82 20.02
CA GLY A 220 4.00 10.66 19.86
C GLY A 220 3.06 10.78 18.66
N VAL A 221 2.47 11.97 18.47
CA VAL A 221 1.55 12.24 17.35
C VAL A 221 2.25 12.11 16.00
N PHE A 222 3.43 12.72 15.83
CA PHE A 222 4.15 12.69 14.56
C PHE A 222 4.80 11.32 14.30
N GLY A 223 5.30 10.64 15.34
CA GLY A 223 5.76 9.27 15.22
C GLY A 223 4.64 8.31 14.78
N ALA A 224 3.47 8.42 15.43
CA ALA A 224 2.30 7.67 15.01
C ALA A 224 1.84 8.05 13.59
N ALA A 225 1.87 9.34 13.20
CA ALA A 225 1.52 9.76 11.85
C ALA A 225 2.43 9.12 10.79
N ALA A 226 3.73 9.02 11.07
CA ALA A 226 4.68 8.35 10.19
C ALA A 226 4.36 6.86 10.00
N VAL A 227 3.86 6.17 11.04
CA VAL A 227 3.41 4.77 10.94
C VAL A 227 2.03 4.68 10.29
N MET A 228 1.09 5.57 10.66
CA MET A 228 -0.28 5.59 10.11
C MET A 228 -0.33 5.98 8.64
N PHE A 229 0.71 6.56 8.08
CA PHE A 229 0.82 6.78 6.64
C PHE A 229 0.58 5.50 5.85
N PHE A 230 1.04 4.34 6.36
CA PHE A 230 0.76 3.03 5.79
C PHE A 230 -0.73 2.78 5.53
N ALA A 231 -1.60 3.27 6.40
CA ALA A 231 -3.04 3.05 6.28
C ALA A 231 -3.66 3.71 5.05
N PHE A 232 -2.98 4.69 4.45
CA PHE A 232 -3.45 5.40 3.26
C PHE A 232 -2.80 4.92 1.96
N ILE A 233 -1.80 4.03 2.01
CA ILE A 233 -1.17 3.45 0.84
C ILE A 233 -2.21 2.62 0.06
N GLY A 234 -2.21 2.77 -1.27
CA GLY A 234 -3.13 2.04 -2.16
C GLY A 234 -3.96 2.94 -3.07
N PHE A 235 -4.09 4.25 -2.80
CA PHE A 235 -4.78 5.16 -3.72
C PHE A 235 -4.07 5.25 -5.08
N ASP A 236 -2.78 5.04 -5.12
CA ASP A 236 -1.94 4.99 -6.30
C ASP A 236 -2.27 3.78 -7.20
N ALA A 237 -2.75 2.67 -6.61
CA ALA A 237 -3.20 1.49 -7.35
C ALA A 237 -4.34 1.81 -8.33
N VAL A 238 -5.14 2.86 -8.09
CA VAL A 238 -6.14 3.37 -9.04
C VAL A 238 -5.51 3.69 -10.40
N SER A 239 -4.28 4.22 -10.39
CA SER A 239 -3.57 4.56 -11.63
C SER A 239 -3.17 3.34 -12.46
N SER A 240 -3.03 2.18 -11.85
CA SER A 240 -2.70 0.94 -12.56
C SER A 240 -3.82 0.46 -13.48
N ALA A 241 -5.07 0.86 -13.20
CA ALA A 241 -6.24 0.55 -14.01
C ALA A 241 -6.50 1.55 -15.15
N ALA A 242 -5.59 2.49 -15.39
CA ALA A 242 -5.80 3.62 -16.32
C ALA A 242 -6.22 3.21 -17.74
N GLU A 243 -5.75 2.07 -18.24
CA GLU A 243 -6.08 1.56 -19.58
C GLU A 243 -7.49 0.98 -19.69
N GLU A 244 -8.13 0.63 -18.55
CA GLU A 244 -9.48 0.08 -18.48
C GLU A 244 -10.55 1.15 -18.18
N VAL A 245 -10.15 2.41 -18.04
CA VAL A 245 -11.02 3.53 -17.65
C VAL A 245 -11.74 4.11 -18.86
N LYS A 246 -13.04 4.37 -18.75
CA LYS A 246 -13.86 4.99 -19.80
C LYS A 246 -13.40 6.40 -20.13
N ASN A 247 -13.19 7.23 -19.11
CA ASN A 247 -12.74 8.60 -19.26
C ASN A 247 -11.57 8.90 -18.30
N PRO A 248 -10.34 8.41 -18.61
CA PRO A 248 -9.21 8.49 -17.69
C PRO A 248 -8.84 9.92 -17.27
N LYS A 249 -9.09 10.88 -18.15
CA LYS A 249 -8.81 12.30 -17.87
C LYS A 249 -9.59 12.88 -16.70
N ARG A 250 -10.80 12.39 -16.46
CA ARG A 250 -11.71 12.84 -15.40
C ARG A 250 -11.77 11.83 -14.25
N ASP A 251 -11.92 10.56 -14.59
CA ASP A 251 -12.31 9.52 -13.63
C ASP A 251 -11.14 9.09 -12.75
N LEU A 252 -9.88 9.12 -13.26
CA LEU A 252 -8.69 8.82 -12.45
C LEU A 252 -8.48 9.82 -11.31
N PRO A 253 -8.46 11.15 -11.55
CA PRO A 253 -8.35 12.12 -10.46
C PRO A 253 -9.46 11.98 -9.42
N ILE A 254 -10.70 11.78 -9.86
CA ILE A 254 -11.84 11.59 -8.95
C ILE A 254 -11.63 10.35 -8.10
N GLY A 255 -11.29 9.21 -8.73
CA GLY A 255 -11.07 7.95 -8.03
C GLY A 255 -9.98 8.05 -6.96
N ILE A 256 -8.84 8.66 -7.29
CA ILE A 256 -7.70 8.85 -6.38
C ILE A 256 -8.09 9.74 -5.20
N ILE A 257 -8.65 10.92 -5.46
CA ILE A 257 -8.93 11.91 -4.41
C ILE A 257 -10.11 11.48 -3.54
N ALA A 258 -11.18 10.95 -4.15
CA ALA A 258 -12.37 10.53 -3.42
C ALA A 258 -12.09 9.31 -2.53
N SER A 259 -11.36 8.31 -3.01
CA SER A 259 -11.01 7.14 -2.18
C SER A 259 -10.19 7.54 -0.96
N LEU A 260 -9.19 8.42 -1.15
CA LEU A 260 -8.38 8.92 -0.05
C LEU A 260 -9.22 9.73 0.96
N GLY A 261 -10.09 10.63 0.48
CA GLY A 261 -10.93 11.47 1.32
C GLY A 261 -11.92 10.65 2.17
N VAL A 262 -12.59 9.67 1.55
CA VAL A 262 -13.49 8.76 2.27
C VAL A 262 -12.74 7.96 3.34
N CYS A 263 -11.60 7.38 3.01
CA CYS A 263 -10.79 6.63 3.96
C CYS A 263 -10.27 7.51 5.10
N ALA A 264 -9.88 8.76 4.83
CA ALA A 264 -9.43 9.69 5.86
C ALA A 264 -10.52 9.96 6.91
N VAL A 265 -11.74 10.23 6.47
CA VAL A 265 -12.88 10.44 7.38
C VAL A 265 -13.17 9.19 8.21
N LEU A 266 -13.21 8.02 7.57
CA LEU A 266 -13.46 6.76 8.27
C LEU A 266 -12.36 6.46 9.31
N TYR A 267 -11.10 6.68 8.98
CA TYR A 267 -9.97 6.37 9.85
C TYR A 267 -9.91 7.27 11.09
N VAL A 268 -10.11 8.57 10.90
CA VAL A 268 -10.20 9.51 12.02
C VAL A 268 -11.35 9.15 12.96
N THR A 269 -12.51 8.79 12.41
CA THR A 269 -13.69 8.41 13.18
C THR A 269 -13.48 7.09 13.93
N VAL A 270 -12.89 6.08 13.27
CA VAL A 270 -12.57 4.79 13.92
C VAL A 270 -11.54 4.98 15.03
N ALA A 271 -10.51 5.80 14.81
CA ALA A 271 -9.51 6.11 15.83
C ALA A 271 -10.13 6.79 17.06
N ALA A 272 -11.07 7.73 16.84
CA ALA A 272 -11.82 8.38 17.91
C ALA A 272 -12.63 7.36 18.73
N VAL A 273 -13.38 6.52 18.03
CA VAL A 273 -14.23 5.49 18.68
C VAL A 273 -13.38 4.48 19.43
N ALA A 274 -12.35 3.92 18.78
CA ALA A 274 -11.50 2.89 19.40
C ALA A 274 -10.80 3.41 20.67
N THR A 275 -10.18 4.60 20.62
CA THR A 275 -9.51 5.20 21.77
C THR A 275 -10.49 5.71 22.83
N GLY A 276 -11.75 5.93 22.46
CA GLY A 276 -12.82 6.28 23.39
C GLY A 276 -13.40 5.08 24.13
N ILE A 277 -13.41 3.88 23.52
CA ILE A 277 -13.91 2.65 24.17
C ILE A 277 -12.86 2.10 25.15
N VAL A 278 -11.60 2.03 24.72
CA VAL A 278 -10.51 1.40 25.48
C VAL A 278 -9.39 2.40 25.69
N PRO A 279 -8.84 2.52 26.93
CA PRO A 279 -7.64 3.29 27.18
C PRO A 279 -6.50 2.87 26.25
N SER A 280 -5.82 3.83 25.64
CA SER A 280 -4.82 3.59 24.59
C SER A 280 -3.69 2.63 25.00
N SER A 281 -3.30 2.62 26.29
CA SER A 281 -2.27 1.71 26.82
C SER A 281 -2.64 0.24 26.76
N GLN A 282 -3.93 -0.09 26.74
CA GLN A 282 -4.40 -1.47 26.71
C GLN A 282 -4.32 -2.12 25.31
N TYR A 283 -4.02 -1.34 24.26
CA TYR A 283 -3.79 -1.88 22.92
C TYR A 283 -2.40 -2.52 22.74
N ALA A 284 -1.51 -2.41 23.72
CA ALA A 284 -0.17 -2.98 23.63
C ALA A 284 -0.22 -4.52 23.44
N GLY A 285 0.41 -5.00 22.35
CA GLY A 285 0.44 -6.42 22.01
C GLY A 285 -0.86 -6.99 21.42
N ILE A 286 -1.90 -6.18 21.21
CA ILE A 286 -3.16 -6.62 20.61
C ILE A 286 -3.03 -6.64 19.09
N THR A 287 -3.25 -7.80 18.47
CA THR A 287 -3.14 -8.04 17.02
C THR A 287 -4.44 -7.75 16.26
N HIS A 288 -5.56 -7.58 16.97
CA HIS A 288 -6.90 -7.32 16.42
C HIS A 288 -7.61 -6.19 17.18
N PRO A 289 -7.03 -4.99 17.22
CA PRO A 289 -7.44 -3.91 18.14
C PRO A 289 -8.88 -3.45 17.96
N ILE A 290 -9.42 -3.49 16.74
CA ILE A 290 -10.79 -3.01 16.48
C ILE A 290 -11.84 -3.97 17.04
N SER A 291 -11.69 -5.27 16.83
CA SER A 291 -12.60 -6.25 17.45
C SER A 291 -12.38 -6.35 18.96
N TYR A 292 -11.14 -6.21 19.43
CA TYR A 292 -10.82 -6.14 20.84
C TYR A 292 -11.56 -5.01 21.57
N ALA A 293 -11.60 -3.82 20.98
CA ALA A 293 -12.35 -2.69 21.55
C ALA A 293 -13.83 -3.05 21.77
N LEU A 294 -14.46 -3.73 20.82
CA LEU A 294 -15.85 -4.13 20.93
C LEU A 294 -16.05 -5.33 21.88
N GLN A 295 -15.07 -6.22 21.98
CA GLN A 295 -15.08 -7.28 23.01
C GLN A 295 -15.07 -6.67 24.42
N VAL A 296 -14.21 -5.68 24.68
CA VAL A 296 -14.18 -4.94 25.95
C VAL A 296 -15.51 -4.22 26.23
N ALA A 297 -16.17 -3.71 25.18
CA ALA A 297 -17.51 -3.11 25.27
C ALA A 297 -18.63 -4.15 25.46
N GLY A 298 -18.31 -5.45 25.58
CA GLY A 298 -19.31 -6.53 25.74
C GLY A 298 -20.03 -6.91 24.43
N GLN A 299 -19.59 -6.40 23.27
CA GLN A 299 -20.21 -6.61 21.95
C GLN A 299 -19.53 -7.76 21.19
N ASN A 300 -19.45 -8.95 21.80
CA ASN A 300 -18.71 -10.10 21.26
C ASN A 300 -19.20 -10.58 19.90
N TRP A 301 -20.52 -10.56 19.64
CA TRP A 301 -21.08 -10.98 18.37
C TRP A 301 -20.70 -10.00 17.25
N VAL A 302 -20.69 -8.68 17.52
CA VAL A 302 -20.23 -7.65 16.58
C VAL A 302 -18.75 -7.83 16.30
N ALA A 303 -17.94 -8.06 17.35
CA ALA A 303 -16.51 -8.34 17.21
C ALA A 303 -16.24 -9.53 16.27
N GLY A 304 -17.03 -10.61 16.37
CA GLY A 304 -16.92 -11.75 15.46
C GLY A 304 -17.24 -11.40 13.99
N PHE A 305 -18.25 -10.55 13.74
CA PHE A 305 -18.52 -10.05 12.37
C PHE A 305 -17.37 -9.16 11.85
N ILE A 306 -16.75 -8.37 12.72
CA ILE A 306 -15.60 -7.54 12.35
C ILE A 306 -14.40 -8.42 12.03
N ASP A 307 -14.12 -9.45 12.82
CA ASP A 307 -13.04 -10.40 12.54
C ASP A 307 -13.25 -11.07 11.18
N LEU A 308 -14.44 -11.55 10.89
CA LEU A 308 -14.78 -12.16 9.60
C LEU A 308 -14.61 -11.17 8.45
N GLY A 309 -15.14 -9.95 8.58
CA GLY A 309 -15.04 -8.92 7.55
C GLY A 309 -13.60 -8.45 7.32
N ALA A 310 -12.79 -8.34 8.38
CA ALA A 310 -11.38 -8.02 8.29
C ALA A 310 -10.59 -9.12 7.58
N VAL A 311 -10.84 -10.40 7.94
CA VAL A 311 -10.23 -11.57 7.29
C VAL A 311 -10.55 -11.60 5.80
N LEU A 312 -11.81 -11.49 5.41
CA LEU A 312 -12.22 -11.46 4.00
C LEU A 312 -11.66 -10.23 3.28
N GLY A 313 -11.71 -9.09 3.92
CA GLY A 313 -11.21 -7.84 3.36
C GLY A 313 -9.70 -7.83 3.10
N MET A 314 -8.91 -8.36 4.01
CA MET A 314 -7.45 -8.39 3.86
C MET A 314 -6.99 -9.39 2.80
N LEU A 315 -7.72 -10.48 2.54
CA LEU A 315 -7.40 -11.41 1.45
C LEU A 315 -7.32 -10.71 0.09
N THR A 316 -8.25 -9.79 -0.19
CA THR A 316 -8.23 -9.05 -1.47
C THR A 316 -7.02 -8.13 -1.57
N VAL A 317 -6.59 -7.51 -0.47
CA VAL A 317 -5.38 -6.66 -0.46
C VAL A 317 -4.13 -7.49 -0.69
N ILE A 318 -3.98 -8.64 0.00
CA ILE A 318 -2.85 -9.56 -0.22
C ILE A 318 -2.78 -9.96 -1.70
N LEU A 319 -3.92 -10.33 -2.30
CA LEU A 319 -4.01 -10.72 -3.70
C LEU A 319 -3.59 -9.59 -4.64
N VAL A 320 -4.14 -8.38 -4.44
CA VAL A 320 -3.84 -7.21 -5.29
C VAL A 320 -2.38 -6.79 -5.17
N MET A 321 -1.83 -6.74 -3.96
CA MET A 321 -0.42 -6.36 -3.75
C MET A 321 0.54 -7.39 -4.34
N THR A 322 0.29 -8.68 -4.14
CA THR A 322 1.11 -9.75 -4.72
C THR A 322 1.00 -9.76 -6.25
N TYR A 323 -0.19 -9.54 -6.79
CA TYR A 323 -0.39 -9.40 -8.23
C TYR A 323 0.38 -8.19 -8.78
N GLY A 324 0.25 -7.03 -8.15
CA GLY A 324 0.97 -5.81 -8.51
C GLY A 324 2.49 -6.03 -8.54
N GLN A 325 3.02 -6.66 -7.49
CA GLN A 325 4.44 -7.02 -7.39
C GLN A 325 4.91 -7.87 -8.58
N THR A 326 4.16 -8.91 -8.90
CA THR A 326 4.52 -9.78 -10.05
C THR A 326 4.50 -9.02 -11.36
N ARG A 327 3.61 -8.05 -11.54
CA ARG A 327 3.51 -7.21 -12.75
C ARG A 327 4.66 -6.22 -12.87
N ILE A 328 5.07 -5.59 -11.78
CA ILE A 328 6.24 -4.70 -11.76
C ILE A 328 7.49 -5.49 -12.11
N THR A 329 7.71 -6.63 -11.47
CA THR A 329 8.85 -7.53 -11.75
C THR A 329 8.85 -7.97 -13.21
N TYR A 330 7.69 -8.36 -13.75
CA TYR A 330 7.53 -8.74 -15.14
C TYR A 330 7.88 -7.57 -16.10
N ALA A 331 7.37 -6.37 -15.83
CA ALA A 331 7.62 -5.20 -16.65
C ALA A 331 9.11 -4.81 -16.66
N MET A 332 9.75 -4.77 -15.51
CA MET A 332 11.19 -4.48 -15.38
C MET A 332 12.06 -5.54 -16.07
N SER A 333 11.68 -6.81 -15.94
CA SER A 333 12.36 -7.91 -16.63
C SER A 333 12.19 -7.82 -18.17
N ARG A 334 10.98 -7.48 -18.63
CA ARG A 334 10.70 -7.26 -20.05
C ARG A 334 11.46 -6.06 -20.64
N ASP A 335 11.67 -5.02 -19.84
CA ASP A 335 12.49 -3.87 -20.20
C ASP A 335 14.00 -4.16 -20.19
N GLY A 336 14.41 -5.38 -19.75
CA GLY A 336 15.80 -5.81 -19.67
C GLY A 336 16.52 -5.34 -18.39
N LEU A 337 15.80 -4.72 -17.46
CA LEU A 337 16.36 -4.23 -16.21
C LEU A 337 16.55 -5.36 -15.17
N LEU A 338 15.77 -6.43 -15.26
CA LEU A 338 15.89 -7.67 -14.47
C LEU A 338 16.13 -8.88 -15.36
N PRO A 339 16.60 -10.02 -14.82
CA PRO A 339 16.84 -11.23 -15.60
C PRO A 339 15.60 -11.67 -16.39
N ALA A 340 15.79 -12.02 -17.66
CA ALA A 340 14.71 -12.37 -18.59
C ALA A 340 13.89 -13.60 -18.16
N VAL A 341 14.44 -14.43 -17.27
CA VAL A 341 13.74 -15.60 -16.71
C VAL A 341 12.50 -15.19 -15.90
N LEU A 342 12.51 -14.00 -15.28
CA LEU A 342 11.39 -13.48 -14.49
C LEU A 342 10.21 -13.00 -15.35
N SER A 343 10.43 -12.77 -16.65
CA SER A 343 9.36 -12.42 -17.58
C SER A 343 8.86 -13.60 -18.42
N ARG A 344 9.33 -14.83 -18.14
CA ARG A 344 8.84 -16.03 -18.84
C ARG A 344 7.41 -16.34 -18.39
N VAL A 345 6.51 -16.43 -19.38
CA VAL A 345 5.10 -16.78 -19.17
C VAL A 345 4.96 -18.31 -19.30
N HIS A 346 4.26 -18.92 -18.32
CA HIS A 346 4.01 -20.35 -18.34
C HIS A 346 3.00 -20.73 -19.44
N PRO A 347 3.27 -21.73 -20.31
CA PRO A 347 2.42 -22.01 -21.48
C PRO A 347 0.96 -22.31 -21.12
N ARG A 348 0.73 -23.08 -20.05
CA ARG A 348 -0.62 -23.51 -19.63
C ARG A 348 -1.37 -22.44 -18.85
N PHE A 349 -0.71 -21.78 -17.88
CA PHE A 349 -1.37 -20.84 -16.94
C PHE A 349 -1.38 -19.38 -17.44
N GLN A 350 -0.60 -19.07 -18.46
CA GLN A 350 -0.48 -17.71 -19.02
C GLN A 350 -0.08 -16.66 -17.96
N THR A 351 0.71 -17.08 -16.97
CA THR A 351 1.21 -16.25 -15.87
C THR A 351 2.72 -16.29 -15.80
N PRO A 352 3.40 -15.31 -15.21
CA PRO A 352 4.82 -15.36 -14.90
C PRO A 352 5.07 -16.29 -13.69
N PHE A 353 4.81 -17.58 -13.87
CA PHE A 353 4.73 -18.60 -12.84
C PHE A 353 5.95 -18.61 -11.92
N LEU A 354 7.15 -18.65 -12.47
CA LEU A 354 8.39 -18.70 -11.69
C LEU A 354 8.56 -17.44 -10.83
N ALA A 355 8.33 -16.25 -11.41
CA ALA A 355 8.41 -14.99 -10.66
C ALA A 355 7.37 -14.95 -9.53
N THR A 356 6.14 -15.40 -9.80
CA THR A 356 5.07 -15.48 -8.79
C THR A 356 5.47 -16.34 -7.60
N TRP A 357 6.06 -17.54 -7.84
CA TRP A 357 6.48 -18.42 -6.77
C TRP A 357 7.69 -17.90 -5.99
N ILE A 358 8.68 -17.30 -6.66
CA ILE A 358 9.84 -16.70 -5.98
C ILE A 358 9.37 -15.55 -5.07
N ILE A 359 8.55 -14.65 -5.61
CA ILE A 359 8.03 -13.50 -4.86
C ILE A 359 7.13 -13.97 -3.73
N GLY A 360 6.20 -14.89 -4.00
CA GLY A 360 5.25 -15.39 -3.01
C GLY A 360 5.92 -16.09 -1.84
N LEU A 361 6.91 -16.94 -2.10
CA LEU A 361 7.68 -17.60 -1.04
C LEU A 361 8.48 -16.57 -0.21
N LEU A 362 9.12 -15.61 -0.87
CA LEU A 362 9.85 -14.53 -0.17
C LEU A 362 8.90 -13.74 0.74
N CYS A 363 7.74 -13.31 0.21
CA CYS A 363 6.74 -12.58 0.99
C CYS A 363 6.18 -13.42 2.15
N ALA A 364 5.96 -14.72 1.95
CA ALA A 364 5.49 -15.63 2.99
C ALA A 364 6.51 -15.77 4.14
N LEU A 365 7.79 -15.90 3.82
CA LEU A 365 8.87 -15.94 4.81
C LEU A 365 9.01 -14.61 5.55
N ILE A 366 8.93 -13.49 4.84
CA ILE A 366 8.94 -12.16 5.44
C ILE A 366 7.77 -12.00 6.41
N ALA A 367 6.55 -12.37 6.01
CA ALA A 367 5.36 -12.31 6.86
C ALA A 367 5.50 -13.19 8.11
N ALA A 368 6.11 -14.36 7.98
CA ALA A 368 6.27 -15.29 9.10
C ALA A 368 7.33 -14.89 10.12
N LEU A 369 8.34 -14.11 9.70
CA LEU A 369 9.56 -13.87 10.48
C LEU A 369 9.76 -12.41 10.92
N ILE A 370 9.09 -11.45 10.27
CA ILE A 370 9.30 -10.01 10.54
C ILE A 370 8.05 -9.41 11.19
N PRO A 371 8.20 -8.72 12.34
CA PRO A 371 7.09 -8.06 13.01
C PRO A 371 6.44 -6.97 12.16
N LEU A 372 5.11 -6.81 12.30
CA LEU A 372 4.31 -5.88 11.50
C LEU A 372 4.77 -4.42 11.57
N ASN A 373 5.19 -3.94 12.74
CA ASN A 373 5.66 -2.57 12.92
C ASN A 373 6.92 -2.29 12.08
N VAL A 374 7.84 -3.25 12.00
CA VAL A 374 9.06 -3.14 11.18
C VAL A 374 8.68 -3.11 9.69
N LEU A 375 7.76 -3.98 9.27
CA LEU A 375 7.26 -4.00 7.89
C LEU A 375 6.61 -2.67 7.52
N ALA A 376 5.74 -2.14 8.38
CA ALA A 376 5.04 -0.87 8.15
C ALA A 376 6.00 0.31 7.99
N GLU A 377 7.03 0.42 8.82
CA GLU A 377 8.03 1.47 8.71
C GLU A 377 8.84 1.37 7.41
N LEU A 378 9.25 0.15 7.01
CA LEU A 378 10.00 -0.07 5.78
C LEU A 378 9.18 0.22 4.51
N ILE A 379 7.88 -0.08 4.53
CA ILE A 379 6.96 0.29 3.46
C ILE A 379 6.86 1.81 3.38
N ASN A 380 6.64 2.45 4.53
CA ASN A 380 6.42 3.90 4.59
C ASN A 380 7.59 4.70 4.06
N ILE A 381 8.83 4.34 4.41
CA ILE A 381 10.00 5.09 3.94
C ILE A 381 10.14 4.99 2.41
N GLY A 382 9.88 3.83 1.82
CA GLY A 382 9.89 3.61 0.37
C GLY A 382 8.79 4.41 -0.32
N THR A 383 7.54 4.25 0.13
CA THR A 383 6.40 4.95 -0.47
C THR A 383 6.52 6.48 -0.34
N LEU A 384 6.98 7.00 0.81
CA LEU A 384 7.23 8.43 1.01
C LEU A 384 8.31 8.95 0.05
N ALA A 385 9.36 8.17 -0.18
CA ALA A 385 10.40 8.50 -1.16
C ALA A 385 9.84 8.50 -2.58
N ALA A 386 9.04 7.50 -2.96
CA ALA A 386 8.38 7.42 -4.26
C ALA A 386 7.42 8.59 -4.49
N PHE A 387 6.59 8.95 -3.50
CA PHE A 387 5.65 10.09 -3.60
C PHE A 387 6.38 11.44 -3.69
N SER A 388 7.51 11.59 -3.00
CA SER A 388 8.39 12.74 -3.17
C SER A 388 8.90 12.85 -4.59
N MET A 389 9.33 11.73 -5.19
CA MET A 389 9.81 11.71 -6.58
C MET A 389 8.70 12.02 -7.59
N VAL A 390 7.48 11.52 -7.38
CA VAL A 390 6.32 11.87 -8.24
C VAL A 390 6.02 13.35 -8.17
N SER A 391 6.04 13.93 -6.99
CA SER A 391 5.80 15.36 -6.79
C SER A 391 6.85 16.22 -7.50
N ILE A 392 8.13 15.85 -7.42
CA ILE A 392 9.21 16.47 -8.17
C ILE A 392 9.02 16.29 -9.68
N ALA A 393 8.63 15.07 -10.11
CA ALA A 393 8.45 14.75 -11.52
C ALA A 393 7.35 15.59 -12.18
N VAL A 394 6.27 15.95 -11.46
CA VAL A 394 5.24 16.88 -11.96
C VAL A 394 5.85 18.25 -12.28
N ILE A 395 6.69 18.78 -11.39
CA ILE A 395 7.36 20.08 -11.60
C ILE A 395 8.28 20.00 -12.83
N VAL A 396 9.06 18.93 -12.95
CA VAL A 396 9.98 18.71 -14.09
C VAL A 396 9.19 18.57 -15.39
N LEU A 397 8.12 17.76 -15.40
CA LEU A 397 7.34 17.50 -16.60
C LEU A 397 6.62 18.76 -17.10
N ARG A 398 6.17 19.65 -16.20
CA ARG A 398 5.57 20.93 -16.60
C ARG A 398 6.57 21.86 -17.28
N ARG A 399 7.85 21.80 -16.92
CA ARG A 399 8.92 22.61 -17.51
C ARG A 399 9.46 22.00 -18.82
N THR A 400 9.60 20.67 -18.86
CA THR A 400 10.23 19.97 -20.01
C THR A 400 9.26 19.61 -21.14
N ARG A 401 7.98 19.40 -20.80
CA ARG A 401 6.91 19.02 -21.75
C ARG A 401 5.64 19.84 -21.47
N PRO A 402 5.68 21.17 -21.70
CA PRO A 402 4.51 22.06 -21.55
C PRO A 402 3.39 21.73 -22.55
N ASP A 403 3.72 21.12 -23.67
CA ASP A 403 2.87 20.71 -24.79
C ASP A 403 1.86 19.61 -24.42
N LEU A 404 2.14 18.79 -23.40
CA LEU A 404 1.26 17.67 -23.03
C LEU A 404 -0.10 18.17 -22.52
N PRO A 405 -1.21 17.60 -23.04
CA PRO A 405 -2.55 17.96 -22.60
C PRO A 405 -2.78 17.45 -21.16
N ARG A 406 -3.04 18.38 -20.24
CA ARG A 406 -3.32 18.08 -18.83
C ARG A 406 -4.81 18.32 -18.55
N ALA A 407 -5.56 17.24 -18.42
CA ALA A 407 -6.98 17.31 -18.11
C ALA A 407 -7.23 17.67 -16.64
N PHE A 408 -6.42 17.12 -15.72
CA PHE A 408 -6.34 17.55 -14.35
C PHE A 408 -4.99 18.27 -14.13
N ARG A 409 -5.04 19.38 -13.46
CA ARG A 409 -3.84 20.15 -13.10
C ARG A 409 -3.75 20.24 -11.59
N CYS A 410 -2.68 19.72 -11.02
CA CYS A 410 -2.37 19.90 -9.61
C CYS A 410 -2.38 21.42 -9.29
N PRO A 411 -3.18 21.85 -8.33
CA PRO A 411 -3.28 23.27 -8.00
C PRO A 411 -1.96 23.83 -7.48
N GLY A 412 -1.73 25.11 -7.69
CA GLY A 412 -0.61 25.85 -7.09
C GLY A 412 0.79 25.29 -7.34
N VAL A 413 1.06 24.65 -8.50
CA VAL A 413 2.43 24.20 -8.83
C VAL A 413 3.33 25.42 -9.09
N PRO A 414 4.54 25.50 -8.47
CA PRO A 414 5.26 24.40 -7.79
C PRO A 414 4.97 24.25 -6.29
N VAL A 415 4.18 25.11 -5.66
CA VAL A 415 4.01 25.16 -4.20
C VAL A 415 3.46 23.85 -3.63
N VAL A 416 2.34 23.33 -4.17
CA VAL A 416 1.72 22.10 -3.65
C VAL A 416 2.63 20.88 -3.79
N PRO A 417 3.29 20.60 -4.93
CA PRO A 417 4.28 19.53 -4.99
C PRO A 417 5.47 19.72 -4.04
N VAL A 418 5.94 20.93 -3.82
CA VAL A 418 7.02 21.21 -2.83
C VAL A 418 6.53 20.91 -1.41
N LEU A 419 5.31 21.31 -1.06
CA LEU A 419 4.70 20.97 0.23
C LEU A 419 4.49 19.45 0.38
N ALA A 420 4.14 18.75 -0.69
CA ALA A 420 4.05 17.29 -0.68
C ALA A 420 5.41 16.67 -0.35
N VAL A 421 6.50 17.10 -1.00
CA VAL A 421 7.85 16.64 -0.70
C VAL A 421 8.22 16.96 0.75
N ALA A 422 7.96 18.19 1.21
CA ALA A 422 8.26 18.58 2.59
C ALA A 422 7.50 17.73 3.62
N ALA A 423 6.21 17.45 3.38
CA ALA A 423 5.40 16.60 4.24
C ALA A 423 5.89 15.14 4.23
N CYS A 424 6.24 14.59 3.07
CA CYS A 424 6.83 13.25 2.97
C CYS A 424 8.15 13.15 3.73
N VAL A 425 9.07 14.09 3.50
CA VAL A 425 10.37 14.15 4.21
C VAL A 425 10.15 14.30 5.72
N PHE A 426 9.22 15.17 6.14
CA PHE A 426 8.88 15.33 7.56
C PHE A 426 8.44 14.00 8.19
N LEU A 427 7.58 13.23 7.54
CA LEU A 427 7.18 11.91 8.03
C LEU A 427 8.36 10.92 8.03
N MET A 428 9.19 10.93 6.99
CA MET A 428 10.40 10.08 6.93
C MET A 428 11.35 10.34 8.10
N LEU A 429 11.52 11.61 8.51
CA LEU A 429 12.38 11.98 9.64
C LEU A 429 11.84 11.49 11.00
N ASN A 430 10.56 11.14 11.08
CA ASN A 430 9.93 10.56 12.27
C ASN A 430 9.97 9.03 12.29
N LEU A 431 10.54 8.38 11.28
CA LEU A 431 10.78 6.93 11.25
C LEU A 431 12.07 6.58 11.99
N SER A 432 12.19 5.32 12.42
CA SER A 432 13.33 4.84 13.19
C SER A 432 14.64 4.86 12.39
N ALA A 433 15.77 5.05 13.09
CA ALA A 433 17.10 5.02 12.47
C ALA A 433 17.42 3.64 11.84
N VAL A 434 16.81 2.57 12.36
CA VAL A 434 16.95 1.21 11.80
C VAL A 434 16.30 1.15 10.42
N THR A 435 15.13 1.75 10.26
CA THR A 435 14.41 1.85 8.99
C THR A 435 15.24 2.60 7.94
N TRP A 436 15.85 3.73 8.30
CA TRP A 436 16.74 4.48 7.42
C TRP A 436 17.95 3.67 6.96
N LYS A 437 18.58 2.92 7.88
CA LYS A 437 19.70 2.03 7.55
C LYS A 437 19.28 0.92 6.60
N ALA A 438 18.16 0.25 6.89
CA ALA A 438 17.63 -0.83 6.04
C ALA A 438 17.27 -0.32 4.64
N PHE A 439 16.62 0.83 4.54
CA PHE A 439 16.28 1.46 3.26
C PHE A 439 17.54 1.87 2.48
N GLY A 440 18.53 2.45 3.15
CA GLY A 440 19.83 2.78 2.55
C GLY A 440 20.55 1.55 2.00
N ILE A 441 20.57 0.45 2.74
CA ILE A 441 21.12 -0.84 2.28
C ILE A 441 20.35 -1.33 1.05
N TRP A 442 19.01 -1.30 1.07
CA TRP A 442 18.17 -1.70 -0.04
C TRP A 442 18.49 -0.89 -1.33
N LEU A 443 18.59 0.44 -1.21
CA LEU A 443 18.95 1.30 -2.33
C LEU A 443 20.36 1.01 -2.87
N VAL A 444 21.34 0.80 -1.99
CA VAL A 444 22.70 0.45 -2.41
C VAL A 444 22.72 -0.87 -3.19
N ILE A 445 22.02 -1.91 -2.70
CA ILE A 445 21.87 -3.18 -3.41
C ILE A 445 21.25 -2.94 -4.79
N GLY A 446 20.17 -2.16 -4.87
CA GLY A 446 19.54 -1.80 -6.13
C GLY A 446 20.49 -1.08 -7.09
N LEU A 447 21.25 -0.11 -6.62
CA LEU A 447 22.23 0.60 -7.44
C LEU A 447 23.36 -0.32 -7.94
N VAL A 448 23.84 -1.22 -7.08
CA VAL A 448 24.86 -2.22 -7.51
C VAL A 448 24.28 -3.10 -8.63
N ILE A 449 23.07 -3.63 -8.48
CA ILE A 449 22.40 -4.42 -9.53
C ILE A 449 22.23 -3.60 -10.79
N TYR A 450 21.85 -2.32 -10.67
CA TYR A 450 21.70 -1.44 -11.83
C TYR A 450 23.00 -1.29 -12.62
N PHE A 451 24.10 -0.94 -11.96
CA PHE A 451 25.38 -0.69 -12.65
C PHE A 451 26.03 -1.97 -13.17
N VAL A 452 25.88 -3.09 -12.45
CA VAL A 452 26.48 -4.39 -12.84
C VAL A 452 25.68 -5.05 -13.97
N TYR A 453 24.34 -5.08 -13.86
CA TYR A 453 23.47 -5.82 -14.75
C TYR A 453 22.56 -4.94 -15.62
N SER A 454 21.69 -4.13 -15.00
CA SER A 454 20.54 -3.51 -15.67
C SER A 454 20.96 -2.51 -16.73
N ARG A 455 21.96 -1.65 -16.45
CA ARG A 455 22.48 -0.66 -17.38
C ARG A 455 22.99 -1.25 -18.69
N ARG A 456 23.53 -2.47 -18.65
CA ARG A 456 24.09 -3.17 -19.82
C ARG A 456 23.01 -3.88 -20.63
N ASN A 457 21.98 -4.37 -19.96
CA ASN A 457 20.93 -5.21 -20.55
C ASN A 457 19.64 -4.44 -20.87
N ALA A 458 19.52 -3.17 -20.45
CA ALA A 458 18.36 -2.34 -20.74
C ALA A 458 18.10 -2.26 -22.25
N LYS A 459 16.89 -2.61 -22.71
CA LYS A 459 16.55 -2.65 -24.15
C LYS A 459 16.68 -1.29 -24.82
N ILE A 460 16.41 -0.19 -24.11
CA ILE A 460 16.67 1.16 -24.62
C ILE A 460 18.17 1.38 -24.90
N ALA A 461 19.06 0.71 -24.15
CA ALA A 461 20.50 0.78 -24.36
C ALA A 461 20.95 0.08 -25.64
N GLN A 462 20.21 -0.95 -26.07
CA GLN A 462 20.55 -1.80 -27.22
C GLN A 462 19.93 -1.33 -28.53
N GLY A 463 19.31 -0.13 -28.56
CA GLY A 463 18.68 0.39 -29.77
C GLY A 463 17.37 -0.30 -30.15
N GLY A 464 16.78 -1.04 -29.21
CA GLY A 464 15.54 -1.77 -29.42
C GLY A 464 14.30 -0.87 -29.29
N ALA A 465 14.18 0.08 -30.21
CA ALA A 465 12.88 0.49 -30.67
C ALA A 465 12.50 -0.55 -31.73
N GLN A 466 11.60 -1.45 -31.36
CA GLN A 466 10.78 -2.15 -32.38
C GLN A 466 10.19 -3.41 -31.73
N HIS A 467 8.97 -3.33 -31.28
CA HIS A 467 7.80 -4.09 -31.78
C HIS A 467 6.60 -3.72 -30.93
#